data_68b234553bf9e4650e2691b3b045aaf0
#
_entry.id   68b234553bf9e4650e2691b3b045aaf0
#
_cell.length_a   1.000
_cell.length_b   1.000
_cell.length_c   1.000
_cell.angle_alpha   90.00
_cell.angle_beta   90.00
_cell.angle_gamma   90.00
#
_symmetry.space_group_name_H-M   'P 1'
#
loop_
_entity.id
_entity.type
_entity.pdbx_description
1 polymer ?
#
loop_
_entity_poly.entity_id
_entity_poly.type
_entity_poly.pdbx_seq_one_letter_code
_entity_poly.pdbx_strand_id
1 'polypeptide(L)'
;MATIFSRIIAGEIPCYKVADNEKFFAFLDINPLVKGHTLVVPKQEVDYIFDLSDEDLAAMHVFAKKVALAVGKAFPCKKVGEAVLGLEVPHAHIHLIPMQNEKDMFFSNPKLKLTDEEFKAVAEAIRAAF
;
A
#
# COMPACT_ATOMS: atom_id res chain seq x y z
N MET A 1 -20.83 -5.70 5.86
CA MET A 1 -20.57 -5.55 4.41
C MET A 1 -19.08 -5.51 4.14
N ALA A 2 -18.65 -6.23 3.10
CA ALA A 2 -17.24 -6.25 2.76
C ALA A 2 -16.80 -4.94 2.12
N THR A 3 -15.63 -4.44 2.53
CA THR A 3 -15.02 -3.27 1.90
C THR A 3 -14.45 -3.64 0.53
N ILE A 4 -14.11 -2.64 -0.27
CA ILE A 4 -13.42 -2.89 -1.54
C ILE A 4 -12.11 -3.64 -1.31
N PHE A 5 -11.39 -3.36 -0.21
CA PHE A 5 -10.13 -4.04 0.10
C PHE A 5 -10.36 -5.49 0.50
N SER A 6 -11.41 -5.79 1.26
CA SER A 6 -11.78 -7.18 1.59
C SER A 6 -12.08 -7.97 0.32
N ARG A 7 -12.73 -7.35 -0.65
CA ARG A 7 -13.06 -7.99 -1.93
C ARG A 7 -11.81 -8.19 -2.78
N ILE A 8 -10.85 -7.26 -2.72
CA ILE A 8 -9.54 -7.43 -3.38
C ILE A 8 -8.79 -8.61 -2.77
N ILE A 9 -8.75 -8.70 -1.44
CA ILE A 9 -8.06 -9.78 -0.73
C ILE A 9 -8.69 -11.14 -1.08
N ALA A 10 -10.02 -11.18 -1.21
CA ALA A 10 -10.75 -12.40 -1.58
C ALA A 10 -10.61 -12.78 -3.06
N GLY A 11 -9.98 -11.93 -3.88
CA GLY A 11 -9.81 -12.20 -5.30
C GLY A 11 -11.02 -11.83 -6.16
N GLU A 12 -12.04 -11.19 -5.58
CA GLU A 12 -13.24 -10.79 -6.32
C GLU A 12 -12.99 -9.57 -7.21
N ILE A 13 -12.06 -8.70 -6.81
CA ILE A 13 -11.65 -7.51 -7.56
C ILE A 13 -10.17 -7.66 -7.88
N PRO A 14 -9.76 -7.48 -9.14
CA PRO A 14 -8.35 -7.56 -9.50
C PRO A 14 -7.53 -6.43 -8.87
N CYS A 15 -6.27 -6.71 -8.58
CA CYS A 15 -5.32 -5.73 -8.05
C CYS A 15 -3.92 -6.07 -8.54
N TYR A 16 -2.99 -5.16 -8.27
CA TYR A 16 -1.57 -5.38 -8.56
C TYR A 16 -0.87 -5.73 -7.25
N LYS A 17 -0.89 -7.02 -6.93
CA LYS A 17 -0.35 -7.53 -5.67
C LYS A 17 1.16 -7.38 -5.62
N VAL A 18 1.65 -6.94 -4.47
CA VAL A 18 3.08 -6.77 -4.19
C VAL A 18 3.59 -7.85 -3.24
N ALA A 19 2.86 -8.12 -2.17
CA ALA A 19 3.25 -9.09 -1.16
C ALA A 19 2.05 -9.45 -0.29
N ASP A 20 2.13 -10.59 0.39
CA ASP A 20 1.18 -10.90 1.46
C ASP A 20 1.81 -11.90 2.43
N ASN A 21 1.20 -11.98 3.60
CA ASN A 21 1.46 -13.04 4.55
C ASN A 21 0.11 -13.49 5.13
N GLU A 22 0.12 -14.23 6.21
CA GLU A 22 -1.10 -14.77 6.79
C GLU A 22 -2.10 -13.67 7.19
N LYS A 23 -1.62 -12.51 7.68
CA LYS A 23 -2.47 -11.46 8.26
C LYS A 23 -2.55 -10.18 7.43
N PHE A 24 -1.61 -9.92 6.54
CA PHE A 24 -1.50 -8.66 5.82
C PHE A 24 -1.35 -8.85 4.33
N PHE A 25 -1.72 -7.81 3.58
CA PHE A 25 -1.74 -7.84 2.13
C PHE A 25 -1.26 -6.48 1.61
N ALA A 26 -0.40 -6.49 0.60
CA ALA A 26 0.10 -5.26 -0.01
C ALA A 26 -0.15 -5.27 -1.51
N PHE A 27 -0.62 -4.15 -2.03
CA PHE A 27 -0.92 -3.97 -3.45
C PHE A 27 -0.77 -2.50 -3.83
N LEU A 28 -0.67 -2.24 -5.13
CA LEU A 28 -0.50 -0.87 -5.61
C LEU A 28 -1.80 -0.07 -5.49
N ASP A 29 -1.67 1.21 -5.15
CA ASP A 29 -2.78 2.15 -5.23
C ASP A 29 -3.04 2.42 -6.72
N ILE A 30 -4.29 2.26 -7.17
CA ILE A 30 -4.66 2.51 -8.58
C ILE A 30 -4.82 4.00 -8.90
N ASN A 31 -4.79 4.84 -7.88
CA ASN A 31 -4.74 6.30 -8.00
C ASN A 31 -3.47 6.82 -7.33
N PRO A 32 -2.28 6.44 -7.84
CA PRO A 32 -1.04 6.69 -7.13
C PRO A 32 -0.62 8.16 -7.19
N LEU A 33 -0.02 8.64 -6.11
CA LEU A 33 0.62 9.95 -6.09
C LEU A 33 1.90 9.95 -6.91
N VAL A 34 2.65 8.83 -6.83
CA VAL A 34 3.87 8.61 -7.60
C VAL A 34 3.95 7.13 -7.96
N LYS A 35 4.83 6.76 -8.89
CA LYS A 35 5.09 5.35 -9.18
C LYS A 35 5.64 4.67 -7.94
N GLY A 36 5.08 3.52 -7.60
CA GLY A 36 5.48 2.77 -6.41
C GLY A 36 4.60 3.01 -5.20
N HIS A 37 3.64 3.91 -5.28
CA HIS A 37 2.67 4.14 -4.20
C HIS A 37 1.94 2.83 -3.91
N THR A 38 2.17 2.29 -2.72
CA THR A 38 1.70 0.96 -2.32
C THR A 38 0.84 1.08 -1.08
N LEU A 39 -0.16 0.22 -0.97
CA LEU A 39 -1.04 0.13 0.20
C LEU A 39 -0.75 -1.15 0.95
N VAL A 40 -0.74 -1.06 2.28
CA VAL A 40 -0.64 -2.22 3.17
C VAL A 40 -1.92 -2.28 3.98
N VAL A 41 -2.61 -3.41 3.94
CA VAL A 41 -3.89 -3.59 4.62
C VAL A 41 -3.88 -4.84 5.49
N PRO A 42 -4.61 -4.85 6.62
CA PRO A 42 -4.85 -6.10 7.34
C PRO A 42 -5.89 -6.92 6.57
N LYS A 43 -5.75 -8.24 6.60
CA LYS A 43 -6.76 -9.13 6.00
C LYS A 43 -8.05 -9.11 6.82
N GLN A 44 -7.94 -8.85 8.13
CA GLN A 44 -9.08 -8.59 8.98
C GLN A 44 -9.68 -7.22 8.62
N GLU A 45 -11.01 -7.16 8.46
CA GLU A 45 -11.68 -5.93 8.11
C GLU A 45 -11.84 -5.05 9.35
N VAL A 46 -10.94 -4.09 9.52
CA VAL A 46 -10.92 -3.12 10.61
C VAL A 46 -10.82 -1.73 9.98
N ASP A 47 -11.78 -0.87 10.28
CA ASP A 47 -11.84 0.47 9.71
C ASP A 47 -10.73 1.39 10.27
N TYR A 48 -10.60 1.41 11.58
CA TYR A 48 -9.70 2.32 12.28
C TYR A 48 -8.45 1.56 12.73
N ILE A 49 -7.28 1.99 12.26
CA ILE A 49 -6.04 1.28 12.53
C ILE A 49 -5.75 1.13 14.04
N PHE A 50 -6.18 2.11 14.83
CA PHE A 50 -5.96 2.06 16.27
C PHE A 50 -6.93 1.13 17.01
N ASP A 51 -7.86 0.51 16.29
CA ASP A 51 -8.69 -0.57 16.85
C ASP A 51 -8.03 -1.95 16.72
N LEU A 52 -6.91 -2.03 16.01
CA LEU A 52 -6.11 -3.26 15.99
C LEU A 52 -5.50 -3.51 17.37
N SER A 53 -5.31 -4.78 17.73
CA SER A 53 -4.57 -5.12 18.93
C SER A 53 -3.14 -4.60 18.82
N ASP A 54 -2.48 -4.41 19.96
CA ASP A 54 -1.07 -3.99 19.98
C ASP A 54 -0.21 -4.96 19.17
N GLU A 55 -0.47 -6.25 19.31
CA GLU A 55 0.24 -7.29 18.58
C GLU A 55 0.05 -7.16 17.06
N ASP A 56 -1.19 -6.99 16.61
CA ASP A 56 -1.49 -6.87 15.18
C ASP A 56 -1.00 -5.55 14.61
N LEU A 57 -1.09 -4.46 15.38
CA LEU A 57 -0.55 -3.17 14.95
C LEU A 57 0.95 -3.24 14.76
N ALA A 58 1.67 -3.85 15.71
CA ALA A 58 3.10 -4.03 15.61
C ALA A 58 3.47 -4.91 14.41
N ALA A 59 2.76 -6.03 14.23
CA ALA A 59 3.00 -6.95 13.13
C ALA A 59 2.74 -6.29 11.76
N MET A 60 1.71 -5.44 11.67
CA MET A 60 1.40 -4.70 10.46
C MET A 60 2.53 -3.75 10.09
N HIS A 61 3.11 -3.05 11.06
CA HIS A 61 4.23 -2.14 10.81
C HIS A 61 5.51 -2.89 10.44
N VAL A 62 5.75 -4.05 11.02
CA VAL A 62 6.90 -4.90 10.62
C VAL A 62 6.73 -5.34 9.17
N PHE A 63 5.54 -5.76 8.79
CA PHE A 63 5.23 -6.12 7.40
C PHE A 63 5.40 -4.92 6.47
N ALA A 64 4.86 -3.75 6.86
CA ALA A 64 4.98 -2.51 6.09
C ALA A 64 6.45 -2.10 5.89
N LYS A 65 7.29 -2.31 6.90
CA LYS A 65 8.73 -2.04 6.78
C LYS A 65 9.36 -2.87 5.67
N LYS A 66 9.04 -4.15 5.59
CA LYS A 66 9.57 -5.02 4.53
C LYS A 66 9.13 -4.55 3.15
N VAL A 67 7.87 -4.19 3.02
CA VAL A 67 7.32 -3.66 1.77
C VAL A 67 7.98 -2.32 1.42
N ALA A 68 8.13 -1.43 2.39
CA ALA A 68 8.77 -0.13 2.18
C ALA A 68 10.21 -0.26 1.69
N LEU A 69 10.97 -1.20 2.24
CA LEU A 69 12.34 -1.45 1.81
C LEU A 69 12.38 -1.92 0.35
N ALA A 70 11.45 -2.78 -0.05
CA ALA A 70 11.33 -3.25 -1.43
C ALA A 70 10.94 -2.11 -2.37
N VAL A 71 9.98 -1.27 -1.95
CA VAL A 71 9.57 -0.08 -2.72
C VAL A 71 10.76 0.85 -2.95
N GLY A 72 11.53 1.12 -1.90
CA GLY A 72 12.69 2.01 -2.00
C GLY A 72 13.81 1.47 -2.87
N LYS A 73 13.96 0.15 -2.94
CA LYS A 73 14.93 -0.48 -3.87
C LYS A 73 14.47 -0.40 -5.31
N ALA A 74 13.19 -0.68 -5.55
CA ALA A 74 12.61 -0.66 -6.89
C ALA A 74 12.52 0.76 -7.45
N PHE A 75 12.23 1.73 -6.60
CA PHE A 75 12.06 3.14 -6.96
C PHE A 75 12.96 4.00 -6.08
N PRO A 76 14.24 4.16 -6.46
CA PRO A 76 15.18 4.94 -5.65
C PRO A 76 14.63 6.31 -5.28
N CYS A 77 14.70 6.64 -4.02
CA CYS A 77 14.11 7.85 -3.45
C CYS A 77 14.91 8.27 -2.21
N LYS A 78 14.63 9.46 -1.72
CA LYS A 78 15.28 9.92 -0.47
C LYS A 78 14.79 9.13 0.73
N LYS A 79 13.48 8.92 0.80
CA LYS A 79 12.83 8.11 1.84
C LYS A 79 11.50 7.60 1.31
N VAL A 80 11.04 6.48 1.86
CA VAL A 80 9.66 6.03 1.67
C VAL A 80 8.83 6.64 2.81
N GLY A 81 7.85 7.45 2.46
CA GLY A 81 6.94 8.06 3.43
C GLY A 81 5.80 7.12 3.79
N GLU A 82 5.27 7.29 4.98
CA GLU A 82 4.16 6.50 5.49
C GLU A 82 3.04 7.42 5.96
N ALA A 83 1.81 7.09 5.61
CA ALA A 83 0.63 7.83 6.07
C ALA A 83 -0.56 6.90 6.23
N VAL A 84 -1.42 7.22 7.20
CA VAL A 84 -2.68 6.51 7.44
C VAL A 84 -3.78 7.56 7.54
N LEU A 85 -4.76 7.49 6.64
CA LEU A 85 -5.91 8.39 6.66
C LEU A 85 -7.21 7.58 6.83
N GLY A 86 -7.61 6.84 5.79
CA GLY A 86 -8.71 5.88 5.90
C GLY A 86 -10.10 6.48 5.95
N LEU A 87 -10.31 7.71 5.47
CA LEU A 87 -11.62 8.36 5.52
C LEU A 87 -12.53 7.95 4.37
N GLU A 88 -11.96 7.59 3.21
CA GLU A 88 -12.75 7.20 2.04
C GLU A 88 -13.14 5.73 2.03
N VAL A 89 -12.20 4.86 2.37
CA VAL A 89 -12.44 3.41 2.45
C VAL A 89 -12.40 2.98 3.90
N PRO A 90 -13.50 2.41 4.45
CA PRO A 90 -13.55 2.01 5.86
C PRO A 90 -12.83 0.68 6.13
N HIS A 91 -11.56 0.64 5.78
CA HIS A 91 -10.66 -0.49 5.96
C HIS A 91 -9.27 0.10 6.13
N ALA A 92 -8.69 -0.06 7.30
CA ALA A 92 -7.40 0.53 7.66
C ALA A 92 -6.34 0.20 6.60
N HIS A 93 -5.57 1.19 6.21
CA HIS A 93 -4.50 0.99 5.25
C HIS A 93 -3.37 1.99 5.45
N ILE A 94 -2.15 1.49 5.31
CA ILE A 94 -0.94 2.30 5.35
C ILE A 94 -0.55 2.63 3.92
N HIS A 95 -0.39 3.92 3.62
CA HIS A 95 0.18 4.37 2.35
C HIS A 95 1.69 4.39 2.47
N LEU A 96 2.37 3.75 1.52
CA LEU A 96 3.84 3.80 1.39
C LEU A 96 4.16 4.50 0.08
N ILE A 97 4.87 5.63 0.16
CA ILE A 97 5.09 6.52 -0.98
C ILE A 97 6.57 6.86 -1.08
N PRO A 98 7.26 6.43 -2.15
CA PRO A 98 8.66 6.84 -2.35
C PRO A 98 8.72 8.35 -2.63
N MET A 99 9.44 9.10 -1.79
CA MET A 99 9.47 10.56 -1.86
C MET A 99 10.83 11.10 -2.22
N GLN A 100 10.83 12.17 -3.01
CA GLN A 100 12.01 13.02 -3.22
C GLN A 100 11.90 14.31 -2.40
N ASN A 101 10.68 14.71 -2.04
CA ASN A 101 10.38 15.84 -1.17
C ASN A 101 9.04 15.63 -0.50
N GLU A 102 8.74 16.44 0.52
CA GLU A 102 7.49 16.28 1.29
C GLU A 102 6.23 16.51 0.46
N LYS A 103 6.32 17.29 -0.62
CA LYS A 103 5.17 17.55 -1.49
C LYS A 103 4.67 16.29 -2.19
N ASP A 104 5.50 15.26 -2.33
CA ASP A 104 5.09 13.98 -2.91
C ASP A 104 4.03 13.28 -2.06
N MET A 105 3.91 13.65 -0.77
CA MET A 105 2.91 13.10 0.15
C MET A 105 1.59 13.87 0.15
N PHE A 106 1.46 14.94 -0.62
CA PHE A 106 0.24 15.74 -0.64
C PHE A 106 -0.86 15.00 -1.40
N PHE A 107 -1.84 14.49 -0.66
CA PHE A 107 -2.96 13.74 -1.24
C PHE A 107 -3.86 14.61 -2.13
N SER A 108 -3.72 15.93 -2.07
CA SER A 108 -4.38 16.86 -2.98
C SER A 108 -3.70 16.95 -4.35
N ASN A 109 -2.49 16.39 -4.50
CA ASN A 109 -1.81 16.39 -5.79
C ASN A 109 -2.61 15.59 -6.83
N PRO A 110 -2.50 15.95 -8.11
CA PRO A 110 -3.09 15.13 -9.17
C PRO A 110 -2.55 13.70 -9.11
N LYS A 111 -3.44 12.72 -9.29
CA LYS A 111 -3.04 11.32 -9.29
C LYS A 111 -2.49 10.93 -10.65
N LEU A 112 -1.48 10.07 -10.67
CA LEU A 112 -0.94 9.55 -11.92
C LEU A 112 -1.94 8.60 -12.57
N LYS A 113 -1.94 8.59 -13.91
CA LYS A 113 -2.73 7.64 -14.68
C LYS A 113 -1.75 6.70 -15.37
N LEU A 114 -1.65 5.48 -14.85
CA LEU A 114 -0.78 4.46 -15.41
C LEU A 114 -1.61 3.45 -16.19
N THR A 115 -1.01 2.89 -17.23
CA THR A 115 -1.63 1.80 -17.98
C THR A 115 -1.54 0.51 -17.15
N ASP A 116 -2.34 -0.49 -17.53
CA ASP A 116 -2.27 -1.81 -16.92
C ASP A 116 -0.85 -2.39 -16.98
N GLU A 117 -0.20 -2.24 -18.13
CA GLU A 117 1.17 -2.72 -18.31
C GLU A 117 2.17 -2.00 -17.41
N GLU A 118 2.01 -0.68 -17.22
CA GLU A 118 2.84 0.10 -16.32
C GLU A 118 2.65 -0.34 -14.87
N PHE A 119 1.41 -0.54 -14.43
CA PHE A 119 1.14 -1.06 -13.09
C PHE A 119 1.75 -2.45 -12.88
N LYS A 120 1.62 -3.34 -13.86
CA LYS A 120 2.20 -4.67 -13.77
C LYS A 120 3.71 -4.60 -13.64
N ALA A 121 4.36 -3.74 -14.40
CA ALA A 121 5.81 -3.54 -14.34
C ALA A 121 6.24 -3.00 -12.97
N VAL A 122 5.49 -2.05 -12.42
CA VAL A 122 5.77 -1.49 -11.08
C VAL A 122 5.65 -2.58 -10.02
N ALA A 123 4.57 -3.34 -10.03
CA ALA A 123 4.37 -4.42 -9.07
C ALA A 123 5.47 -5.47 -9.15
N GLU A 124 5.84 -5.85 -10.37
CA GLU A 124 6.89 -6.84 -10.60
C GLU A 124 8.25 -6.36 -10.10
N ALA A 125 8.57 -5.08 -10.34
CA ALA A 125 9.82 -4.48 -9.87
C ALA A 125 9.90 -4.52 -8.33
N ILE A 126 8.80 -4.22 -7.65
CA ILE A 126 8.75 -4.26 -6.19
C ILE A 126 8.88 -5.70 -5.69
N ARG A 127 8.15 -6.64 -6.30
CA ARG A 127 8.25 -8.07 -5.92
C ARG A 127 9.67 -8.60 -6.07
N ALA A 128 10.37 -8.18 -7.11
CA ALA A 128 11.75 -8.62 -7.36
C ALA A 128 12.75 -8.01 -6.36
N ALA A 129 12.37 -6.98 -5.63
CA ALA A 129 13.23 -6.26 -4.70
C ALA A 129 13.17 -6.78 -3.25
N PHE A 130 12.29 -7.74 -2.98
CA PHE A 130 12.20 -8.36 -1.66
C PHE A 130 13.41 -9.21 -1.33
#